data_bbc6ed257f837717650d2c02356df7de
#
_entry.id   bbc6ed257f837717650d2c02356df7de
#
_cell.length_a   1.000
_cell.length_b   1.000
_cell.length_c   1.000
_cell.angle_alpha   90.00
_cell.angle_beta   90.00
_cell.angle_gamma   90.00
#
_symmetry.space_group_name_H-M   'P 1'
#
loop_
_entity.id
_entity.type
_entity.pdbx_description
1 polymer ?
#
loop_
_entity_poly.entity_id
_entity_poly.type
_entity_poly.pdbx_seq_one_letter_code
_entity_poly.pdbx_strand_id
1 'polypeptide(L)'
;MDAASLALMAKDMTPTPVEIPGATGGRFLIQLLNEDADRGVVTSIIHLPAGGHIPAHLHRAGSEMHYVLDGDLIDAGREFGPGGFLTHAAGTTHGPHESRGGARVLTVQHWQSRDGKFDFHLTGKAAAPPPGGTAAAGLPPDPTAPNLGTGDAEAPTG
;
A
#
# COMPACT_ATOMS: atom_id res chain seq x y z
N MET A 1 23.92 -4.98 7.55
CA MET A 1 23.69 -4.83 9.01
C MET A 1 22.19 -4.72 9.21
N ASP A 2 21.61 -5.76 9.76
CA ASP A 2 20.18 -5.72 10.11
C ASP A 2 20.05 -4.79 11.31
N ALA A 3 19.48 -3.61 11.07
CA ALA A 3 19.21 -2.70 12.16
C ALA A 3 18.07 -3.30 13.00
N ALA A 4 18.30 -3.53 14.27
CA ALA A 4 17.28 -4.02 15.20
C ALA A 4 16.09 -3.04 15.31
N SER A 5 16.28 -1.79 14.91
CA SER A 5 15.24 -0.76 14.84
C SER A 5 15.62 0.29 13.80
N LEU A 6 14.61 0.89 13.17
CA LEU A 6 14.75 1.95 12.19
C LEU A 6 13.80 3.09 12.53
N ALA A 7 14.29 4.32 12.50
CA ALA A 7 13.48 5.53 12.60
C ALA A 7 13.97 6.56 11.58
N LEU A 8 13.04 7.09 10.79
CA LEU A 8 13.35 8.10 9.76
C LEU A 8 12.17 9.04 9.55
N MET A 9 12.45 10.15 8.89
CA MET A 9 11.43 11.09 8.43
C MET A 9 11.42 11.11 6.91
N ALA A 10 10.34 10.68 6.31
CA ALA A 10 10.22 10.60 4.83
C ALA A 10 10.42 11.97 4.16
N LYS A 11 10.05 13.08 4.83
CA LYS A 11 10.28 14.42 4.31
C LYS A 11 11.76 14.79 4.09
N ASP A 12 12.67 14.08 4.77
CA ASP A 12 14.12 14.31 4.68
C ASP A 12 14.77 13.38 3.63
N MET A 13 13.99 12.52 2.99
CA MET A 13 14.44 11.59 1.95
C MET A 13 14.11 12.14 0.56
N THR A 14 15.10 12.21 -0.32
CA THR A 14 14.88 12.58 -1.71
C THR A 14 14.25 11.41 -2.47
N PRO A 15 13.08 11.58 -3.10
CA PRO A 15 12.51 10.55 -3.95
C PRO A 15 13.43 10.26 -5.16
N THR A 16 13.58 8.99 -5.50
CA THR A 16 14.39 8.55 -6.64
C THR A 16 13.51 7.90 -7.72
N PRO A 17 13.90 7.95 -9.00
CA PRO A 17 13.15 7.29 -10.06
C PRO A 17 13.00 5.80 -9.81
N VAL A 18 11.83 5.28 -10.12
CA VAL A 18 11.53 3.84 -10.13
C VAL A 18 10.87 3.47 -11.45
N GLU A 19 11.32 2.36 -12.03
CA GLU A 19 10.66 1.77 -13.19
C GLU A 19 9.71 0.68 -12.75
N ILE A 20 8.44 0.84 -13.12
CA ILE A 20 7.38 -0.13 -12.87
C ILE A 20 7.00 -0.76 -14.21
N PRO A 21 6.99 -2.09 -14.35
CA PRO A 21 6.75 -2.75 -15.63
C PRO A 21 5.44 -2.30 -16.28
N GLY A 22 5.53 -1.78 -17.51
CA GLY A 22 4.39 -1.33 -18.28
C GLY A 22 3.77 0.00 -17.83
N ALA A 23 4.31 0.66 -16.82
CA ALA A 23 3.81 1.95 -16.37
C ALA A 23 4.02 3.05 -17.44
N THR A 24 3.06 3.96 -17.53
CA THR A 24 3.05 5.08 -18.48
C THR A 24 2.54 6.35 -17.80
N GLY A 25 2.51 7.45 -18.53
CA GLY A 25 1.91 8.71 -18.07
C GLY A 25 2.84 9.59 -17.24
N GLY A 26 4.14 9.30 -17.22
CA GLY A 26 5.11 10.15 -16.57
C GLY A 26 6.17 9.39 -15.76
N ARG A 27 6.90 10.14 -14.94
CA ARG A 27 8.00 9.61 -14.13
C ARG A 27 7.50 9.23 -12.74
N PHE A 28 7.57 7.96 -12.41
CA PHE A 28 7.31 7.46 -11.07
C PHE A 28 8.55 7.62 -10.20
N LEU A 29 8.34 7.96 -8.93
CA LEU A 29 9.43 8.06 -7.96
C LEU A 29 9.13 7.20 -6.73
N ILE A 30 10.17 6.79 -6.03
CA ILE A 30 10.08 6.00 -4.81
C ILE A 30 10.91 6.62 -3.68
N GLN A 31 10.37 6.59 -2.48
CA GLN A 31 11.13 6.72 -1.24
C GLN A 31 11.08 5.36 -0.53
N LEU A 32 12.19 4.63 -0.57
CA LEU A 32 12.31 3.31 0.08
C LEU A 32 12.50 3.52 1.57
N LEU A 33 11.47 3.25 2.38
CA LEU A 33 11.50 3.47 3.82
C LEU A 33 12.14 2.30 4.56
N ASN A 34 11.83 1.08 4.15
CA ASN A 34 12.38 -0.14 4.77
C ASN A 34 12.40 -1.30 3.78
N GLU A 35 13.40 -2.12 3.91
CA GLU A 35 13.52 -3.39 3.21
C GLU A 35 13.84 -4.49 4.23
N ASP A 36 12.90 -5.39 4.44
CA ASP A 36 13.06 -6.59 5.27
C ASP A 36 13.45 -7.75 4.33
N ALA A 37 14.75 -7.92 4.12
CA ALA A 37 15.27 -8.90 3.19
C ALA A 37 14.95 -10.35 3.60
N ASP A 38 14.84 -10.63 4.89
CA ASP A 38 14.56 -11.98 5.40
C ASP A 38 13.12 -12.39 5.08
N ARG A 39 12.18 -11.42 5.12
CA ARG A 39 10.79 -11.65 4.78
C ARG A 39 10.44 -11.27 3.35
N GLY A 40 11.33 -10.59 2.64
CA GLY A 40 11.09 -10.06 1.30
C GLY A 40 10.02 -8.98 1.27
N VAL A 41 9.89 -8.20 2.35
CA VAL A 41 8.88 -7.14 2.48
C VAL A 41 9.53 -5.78 2.32
N VAL A 42 8.92 -4.95 1.47
CA VAL A 42 9.34 -3.57 1.24
C VAL A 42 8.25 -2.61 1.68
N THR A 43 8.65 -1.58 2.40
CA THR A 43 7.79 -0.44 2.74
C THR A 43 8.34 0.80 2.05
N SER A 44 7.51 1.44 1.25
CA SER A 44 7.92 2.61 0.46
C SER A 44 6.79 3.63 0.32
N ILE A 45 7.15 4.84 -0.10
CA ILE A 45 6.19 5.80 -0.64
C ILE A 45 6.42 5.87 -2.14
N ILE A 46 5.39 5.51 -2.89
CA ILE A 46 5.37 5.65 -4.35
C ILE A 46 4.72 6.99 -4.70
N HIS A 47 5.40 7.74 -5.56
CA HIS A 47 4.89 8.98 -6.12
C HIS A 47 4.39 8.70 -7.54
N LEU A 48 3.09 8.73 -7.71
CA LEU A 48 2.46 8.64 -9.03
C LEU A 48 2.46 10.04 -9.66
N PRO A 49 2.92 10.18 -10.90
CA PRO A 49 2.78 11.45 -11.61
C PRO A 49 1.33 11.72 -11.99
N ALA A 50 1.00 12.98 -12.24
CA ALA A 50 -0.28 13.34 -12.85
C ALA A 50 -0.44 12.65 -14.21
N GLY A 51 -1.54 11.94 -14.42
CA GLY A 51 -1.75 11.10 -15.61
C GLY A 51 -1.01 9.76 -15.56
N GLY A 52 -0.41 9.41 -14.42
CA GLY A 52 0.28 8.14 -14.25
C GLY A 52 -0.67 6.95 -14.35
N HIS A 53 -0.18 5.87 -14.95
CA HIS A 53 -0.93 4.62 -15.14
C HIS A 53 0.02 3.43 -14.93
N ILE A 54 -0.34 2.55 -14.02
CA ILE A 54 0.31 1.25 -13.77
C ILE A 54 -0.68 0.18 -14.23
N PRO A 55 -0.32 -0.69 -15.18
CA PRO A 55 -1.25 -1.71 -15.69
C PRO A 55 -1.73 -2.68 -14.63
N ALA A 56 -2.85 -3.35 -14.89
CA ALA A 56 -3.34 -4.42 -14.06
C ALA A 56 -2.30 -5.54 -13.93
N HIS A 57 -2.08 -6.00 -12.71
CA HIS A 57 -1.05 -6.97 -12.38
C HIS A 57 -1.44 -7.78 -11.14
N LEU A 58 -0.57 -8.70 -10.77
CA LEU A 58 -0.65 -9.45 -9.51
C LEU A 58 0.74 -9.68 -8.93
N HIS A 59 0.78 -9.95 -7.63
CA HIS A 59 1.95 -10.40 -6.89
C HIS A 59 1.72 -11.83 -6.41
N ARG A 60 2.72 -12.68 -6.45
CA ARG A 60 2.61 -14.10 -6.06
C ARG A 60 3.18 -14.39 -4.68
N ALA A 61 4.20 -13.62 -4.28
CA ALA A 61 4.93 -13.87 -3.04
C ALA A 61 4.16 -13.43 -1.79
N GLY A 62 3.26 -12.47 -1.90
CA GLY A 62 2.47 -11.98 -0.78
C GLY A 62 1.45 -10.93 -1.18
N SER A 63 0.78 -10.39 -0.16
CA SER A 63 -0.19 -9.30 -0.34
C SER A 63 0.51 -7.96 -0.58
N GLU A 64 -0.21 -7.06 -1.21
CA GLU A 64 0.14 -5.65 -1.31
C GLU A 64 -0.90 -4.82 -0.57
N MET A 65 -0.47 -3.74 0.07
CA MET A 65 -1.37 -2.75 0.66
C MET A 65 -0.93 -1.34 0.31
N HIS A 66 -1.91 -0.45 0.18
CA HIS A 66 -1.72 0.96 -0.10
C HIS A 66 -2.48 1.82 0.90
N TYR A 67 -1.85 2.90 1.32
CA TYR A 67 -2.49 3.98 2.06
C TYR A 67 -2.20 5.30 1.38
N VAL A 68 -3.24 6.00 0.96
CA VAL A 68 -3.10 7.28 0.24
C VAL A 68 -2.72 8.37 1.23
N LEU A 69 -1.54 8.95 1.06
CA LEU A 69 -1.03 10.06 1.87
C LEU A 69 -1.57 11.39 1.37
N ASP A 70 -1.54 11.59 0.05
CA ASP A 70 -2.13 12.74 -0.63
C ASP A 70 -2.41 12.45 -2.11
N GLY A 71 -3.16 13.34 -2.75
CA GLY A 71 -3.57 13.18 -4.15
C GLY A 71 -4.74 12.23 -4.33
N ASP A 72 -4.79 11.62 -5.51
CA ASP A 72 -5.85 10.70 -5.93
C ASP A 72 -5.26 9.39 -6.45
N LEU A 73 -5.54 8.30 -5.79
CA LEU A 73 -5.27 6.95 -6.29
C LEU A 73 -6.56 6.36 -6.86
N ILE A 74 -6.51 5.91 -8.10
CA ILE A 74 -7.63 5.21 -8.73
C ILE A 74 -7.20 3.76 -8.93
N ASP A 75 -7.94 2.83 -8.33
CA ASP A 75 -7.71 1.40 -8.50
C ASP A 75 -8.89 0.76 -9.22
N ALA A 76 -8.63 0.21 -10.40
CA ALA A 76 -9.64 -0.40 -11.26
C ALA A 76 -10.88 0.49 -11.44
N GLY A 77 -10.69 1.79 -11.60
CA GLY A 77 -11.75 2.78 -11.79
C GLY A 77 -12.38 3.33 -10.50
N ARG A 78 -12.02 2.82 -9.33
CA ARG A 78 -12.45 3.38 -8.05
C ARG A 78 -11.42 4.35 -7.49
N GLU A 79 -11.87 5.55 -7.14
CA GLU A 79 -11.01 6.62 -6.62
C GLU A 79 -10.90 6.59 -5.09
N PHE A 80 -9.69 6.80 -4.60
CA PHE A 80 -9.33 6.91 -3.20
C PHE A 80 -8.54 8.20 -3.00
N GLY A 81 -9.04 9.09 -2.17
CA GLY A 81 -8.34 10.28 -1.70
C GLY A 81 -7.50 10.00 -0.45
N PRO A 82 -6.90 11.05 0.17
CA PRO A 82 -6.12 10.93 1.39
C PRO A 82 -6.86 10.19 2.49
N GLY A 83 -6.17 9.24 3.16
CA GLY A 83 -6.76 8.34 4.14
C GLY A 83 -7.40 7.08 3.53
N GLY A 84 -7.49 6.98 2.20
CA GLY A 84 -7.92 5.77 1.52
C GLY A 84 -6.98 4.60 1.77
N PHE A 85 -7.52 3.44 2.07
CA PHE A 85 -6.78 2.21 2.28
C PHE A 85 -7.33 1.10 1.38
N LEU A 86 -6.44 0.35 0.77
CA LEU A 86 -6.78 -0.84 0.02
C LEU A 86 -5.70 -1.91 0.18
N THR A 87 -6.09 -3.16 0.03
CA THR A 87 -5.18 -4.30 0.05
C THR A 87 -5.62 -5.36 -0.93
N HIS A 88 -4.65 -6.05 -1.50
CA HIS A 88 -4.84 -7.15 -2.45
C HIS A 88 -4.06 -8.36 -1.96
N ALA A 89 -4.73 -9.50 -1.86
CA ALA A 89 -4.09 -10.75 -1.47
C ALA A 89 -3.14 -11.26 -2.56
N ALA A 90 -2.17 -12.09 -2.17
CA ALA A 90 -1.31 -12.77 -3.13
C ALA A 90 -2.12 -13.50 -4.21
N GLY A 91 -1.70 -13.38 -5.47
CA GLY A 91 -2.36 -13.99 -6.61
C GLY A 91 -3.62 -13.28 -7.10
N THR A 92 -4.03 -12.19 -6.44
CA THR A 92 -5.20 -11.41 -6.86
C THR A 92 -4.80 -10.35 -7.87
N THR A 93 -5.41 -10.38 -9.05
CA THR A 93 -5.27 -9.30 -10.05
C THR A 93 -5.88 -8.02 -9.49
N HIS A 94 -5.15 -6.92 -9.57
CA HIS A 94 -5.59 -5.59 -9.17
C HIS A 94 -5.09 -4.53 -10.17
N GLY A 95 -5.60 -3.32 -10.03
CA GLY A 95 -5.34 -2.25 -11.00
C GLY A 95 -6.21 -2.34 -12.26
N PRO A 96 -6.00 -1.44 -13.24
CA PRO A 96 -4.87 -0.51 -13.27
C PRO A 96 -4.89 0.47 -12.08
N HIS A 97 -3.71 0.88 -11.63
CA HIS A 97 -3.59 2.00 -10.72
C HIS A 97 -3.31 3.26 -11.53
N GLU A 98 -4.06 4.31 -11.24
CA GLU A 98 -3.99 5.57 -11.98
C GLU A 98 -4.02 6.75 -11.01
N SER A 99 -3.59 7.90 -11.48
CA SER A 99 -3.78 9.17 -10.80
C SER A 99 -4.01 10.27 -11.83
N ARG A 100 -5.01 11.14 -11.60
CA ARG A 100 -5.27 12.29 -12.48
C ARG A 100 -4.36 13.47 -12.14
N GLY A 101 -4.26 13.77 -10.85
CA GLY A 101 -3.53 14.93 -10.35
C GLY A 101 -2.17 14.62 -9.75
N GLY A 102 -1.80 13.36 -9.66
CA GLY A 102 -0.64 12.87 -8.91
C GLY A 102 -1.03 12.42 -7.52
N ALA A 103 -0.29 11.46 -6.98
CA ALA A 103 -0.54 10.91 -5.65
C ALA A 103 0.76 10.50 -4.96
N ARG A 104 0.74 10.52 -3.62
CA ARG A 104 1.74 9.81 -2.81
C ARG A 104 1.04 8.71 -2.02
N VAL A 105 1.56 7.52 -2.15
CA VAL A 105 0.94 6.31 -1.61
C VAL A 105 1.96 5.54 -0.79
N LEU A 106 1.67 5.34 0.49
CA LEU A 106 2.43 4.39 1.31
C LEU A 106 2.08 2.99 0.83
N THR A 107 3.10 2.24 0.41
CA THR A 107 2.94 0.87 -0.10
C THR A 107 3.75 -0.09 0.76
N VAL A 108 3.13 -1.20 1.13
CA VAL A 108 3.78 -2.34 1.77
C VAL A 108 3.52 -3.57 0.91
N GLN A 109 4.57 -4.17 0.41
CA GLN A 109 4.45 -5.30 -0.52
C GLN A 109 5.59 -6.31 -0.37
N HIS A 110 5.36 -7.52 -0.82
CA HIS A 110 6.43 -8.48 -1.06
C HIS A 110 7.08 -8.14 -2.40
N TRP A 111 8.30 -7.61 -2.32
CA TRP A 111 9.03 -7.06 -3.45
C TRP A 111 9.77 -8.09 -4.27
N GLN A 112 10.34 -9.08 -3.58
CA GLN A 112 11.16 -10.11 -4.23
C GLN A 112 10.53 -11.48 -4.02
N SER A 113 10.41 -12.23 -5.09
CA SER A 113 10.30 -13.66 -4.96
C SER A 113 11.61 -14.21 -4.33
N ARG A 114 11.53 -15.37 -3.72
CA ARG A 114 12.70 -16.02 -3.08
C ARG A 114 13.89 -16.25 -4.03
N ASP A 115 13.66 -16.15 -5.33
CA ASP A 115 14.67 -16.26 -6.38
C ASP A 115 15.25 -14.91 -6.82
N GLY A 116 14.94 -13.83 -6.12
CA GLY A 116 15.45 -12.48 -6.39
C GLY A 116 14.81 -11.77 -7.58
N LYS A 117 13.78 -12.35 -8.19
CA LYS A 117 13.06 -11.73 -9.30
C LYS A 117 11.99 -10.81 -8.78
N PHE A 118 11.77 -9.71 -9.50
CA PHE A 118 10.72 -8.77 -9.20
C PHE A 118 9.34 -9.45 -9.33
N ASP A 119 8.58 -9.47 -8.22
CA ASP A 119 7.28 -10.14 -8.14
C ASP A 119 6.15 -9.23 -8.65
N PHE A 120 6.16 -8.97 -9.94
CA PHE A 120 5.19 -8.14 -10.63
C PHE A 120 4.79 -8.81 -11.95
N HIS A 121 3.53 -9.26 -12.05
CA HIS A 121 3.06 -10.05 -13.17
C HIS A 121 1.89 -9.37 -13.86
N LEU A 122 2.10 -8.87 -15.07
CA LEU A 122 1.06 -8.27 -15.89
C LEU A 122 -0.02 -9.30 -16.24
N THR A 123 -1.28 -8.93 -16.11
CA THR A 123 -2.41 -9.83 -16.37
C THR A 123 -3.14 -9.53 -17.67
N GLY A 124 -2.91 -8.37 -18.28
CA GLY A 124 -3.55 -7.96 -19.54
C GLY A 124 -5.06 -7.67 -19.42
N LYS A 125 -5.64 -7.77 -18.24
CA LYS A 125 -7.06 -7.47 -17.97
C LYS A 125 -7.16 -6.60 -16.72
N ALA A 126 -7.96 -5.54 -16.80
CA ALA A 126 -8.31 -4.76 -15.62
C ALA A 126 -9.03 -5.65 -14.60
N ALA A 127 -8.75 -5.43 -13.32
CA ALA A 127 -9.49 -6.05 -12.23
C ALA A 127 -10.89 -5.43 -12.10
N ALA A 128 -11.78 -6.10 -11.40
CA ALA A 128 -12.99 -5.45 -10.89
C ALA A 128 -12.58 -4.43 -9.83
N PRO A 129 -13.31 -3.30 -9.70
CA PRO A 129 -13.06 -2.36 -8.62
C PRO A 129 -13.09 -3.05 -7.26
N PRO A 130 -12.20 -2.71 -6.33
CA PRO A 130 -12.24 -3.31 -5.00
C PRO A 130 -13.59 -3.01 -4.35
N PRO A 131 -14.16 -3.98 -3.62
CA PRO A 131 -15.45 -3.78 -2.96
C PRO A 131 -15.36 -2.61 -1.98
N GLY A 132 -16.46 -1.85 -1.87
CA GLY A 132 -16.60 -0.86 -0.82
C GLY A 132 -16.61 -1.56 0.53
N GLY A 133 -15.51 -1.44 1.29
CA GLY A 133 -15.47 -1.96 2.64
C GLY A 133 -16.14 -0.98 3.62
N THR A 134 -17.11 -1.44 4.40
CA THR A 134 -17.14 -1.08 5.81
C THR A 134 -15.87 -1.66 6.43
N ALA A 135 -15.26 -0.93 7.37
CA ALA A 135 -14.09 -1.41 8.10
C ALA A 135 -14.18 -2.91 8.33
N ALA A 136 -13.14 -3.64 7.98
CA ALA A 136 -13.10 -5.09 8.04
C ALA A 136 -13.80 -5.54 9.33
N ALA A 137 -14.76 -6.44 9.21
CA ALA A 137 -15.31 -7.13 10.37
C ALA A 137 -14.10 -7.56 11.20
N GLY A 138 -13.96 -6.99 12.40
CA GLY A 138 -12.68 -6.91 13.10
C GLY A 138 -11.94 -8.22 13.11
N LEU A 139 -10.64 -8.15 13.06
CA LEU A 139 -9.80 -9.26 13.49
C LEU A 139 -10.44 -9.87 14.71
N PRO A 140 -10.60 -11.20 14.79
CA PRO A 140 -11.09 -11.83 16.00
C PRO A 140 -10.29 -11.24 17.17
N PRO A 141 -10.92 -10.88 18.28
CA PRO A 141 -10.24 -10.25 19.39
C PRO A 141 -9.05 -11.14 19.76
N ASP A 142 -7.88 -10.52 19.87
CA ASP A 142 -6.69 -11.20 20.36
C ASP A 142 -7.02 -11.74 21.76
N PRO A 143 -7.05 -13.06 21.97
CA PRO A 143 -7.41 -13.63 23.25
C PRO A 143 -6.41 -13.27 24.35
N THR A 144 -5.27 -12.69 23.99
CA THR A 144 -4.22 -12.24 24.91
C THR A 144 -4.22 -10.73 25.14
N ALA A 145 -5.04 -9.97 24.37
CA ALA A 145 -5.11 -8.53 24.56
C ALA A 145 -5.74 -8.19 25.92
N PRO A 146 -5.15 -7.28 26.70
CA PRO A 146 -5.75 -6.83 27.93
C PRO A 146 -7.11 -6.18 27.63
N ASN A 147 -8.14 -6.61 28.34
CA ASN A 147 -9.47 -6.02 28.22
C ASN A 147 -9.40 -4.56 28.74
N LEU A 148 -9.24 -3.62 27.84
CA LEU A 148 -9.40 -2.20 28.12
C LEU A 148 -10.90 -1.93 28.25
N GLY A 149 -11.47 -2.31 29.40
CA GLY A 149 -12.87 -2.07 29.72
C GLY A 149 -13.23 -0.62 29.39
N THR A 150 -14.33 -0.45 28.69
CA THR A 150 -15.00 0.84 28.54
C THR A 150 -15.31 1.33 29.94
N GLY A 151 -14.45 2.23 30.47
CA GLY A 151 -14.75 2.87 31.73
C GLY A 151 -16.02 3.68 31.57
N ASP A 152 -17.08 3.23 32.22
CA ASP A 152 -18.29 4.02 32.38
C ASP A 152 -17.91 5.32 33.07
N ALA A 153 -17.92 6.41 32.31
CA ALA A 153 -17.82 7.73 32.88
C ALA A 153 -19.09 8.00 33.66
N GLU A 154 -19.04 7.77 34.96
CA GLU A 154 -20.08 8.17 35.90
C GLU A 154 -20.17 9.71 35.85
N ALA A 155 -21.32 10.22 35.41
CA ALA A 155 -21.59 11.63 35.40
C ALA A 155 -21.69 12.14 36.84
N PRO A 156 -21.08 13.28 37.21
CA PRO A 156 -21.22 13.82 38.54
C PRO A 156 -22.66 14.34 38.74
N THR A 157 -23.34 13.70 39.67
CA THR A 157 -24.58 14.26 40.22
C THR A 157 -24.21 15.38 41.20
N GLY A 158 -24.50 16.62 40.80
CA GLY A 158 -24.44 17.80 41.64
C GLY A 158 -25.85 18.18 42.11
#